data_2c994905f954af7da324a948c2bed1b4
#
_entry.id   2c994905f954af7da324a948c2bed1b4
#
_cell.length_a   1.000
_cell.length_b   1.000
_cell.length_c   1.000
_cell.angle_alpha   90.00
_cell.angle_beta   90.00
_cell.angle_gamma   90.00
#
_symmetry.space_group_name_H-M   'P 1'
#
loop_
_entity.id
_entity.type
_entity.pdbx_description
1 polymer ?
#
loop_
_entity_poly.entity_id
_entity_poly.type
_entity_poly.pdbx_seq_one_letter_code
_entity_poly.pdbx_strand_id
1 'polypeptide(L)'
;TKGIDIKTALNDFNEAVSQADKVVGHNISFDKRVVMVECIRNKIIQKFTYNNIRKPEFCTMKNSVNLCKIITHNKRGEQYYKYPKLLELYKHLFNEEPSGLHNSMVDVLACLRCYGRIKFNLDYLEESLTFKMLNNIYK
;
A
#
# COMPACT_ATOMS: atom_id res chain seq x y z
N THR A 1 -20.40 -12.46 -2.74
CA THR A 1 -20.34 -11.74 -1.46
C THR A 1 -20.97 -10.38 -1.64
N LYS A 2 -21.99 -10.05 -0.84
CA LYS A 2 -22.55 -8.71 -0.82
C LYS A 2 -21.50 -7.74 -0.24
N GLY A 3 -21.17 -6.68 -0.97
CA GLY A 3 -20.36 -5.59 -0.43
C GLY A 3 -21.07 -4.86 0.70
N ILE A 4 -20.33 -4.08 1.46
CA ILE A 4 -20.90 -3.18 2.47
C ILE A 4 -21.21 -1.81 1.82
N ASP A 5 -22.11 -1.06 2.46
CA ASP A 5 -22.41 0.31 2.05
C ASP A 5 -21.15 1.20 2.05
N ILE A 6 -21.01 2.06 1.05
CA ILE A 6 -19.83 2.93 0.90
C ILE A 6 -19.61 3.86 2.09
N LYS A 7 -20.68 4.39 2.69
CA LYS A 7 -20.55 5.27 3.87
C LYS A 7 -20.03 4.51 5.08
N THR A 8 -20.49 3.29 5.28
CA THR A 8 -20.00 2.39 6.33
C THR A 8 -18.51 2.10 6.10
N ALA A 9 -18.13 1.72 4.88
CA ALA A 9 -16.74 1.45 4.53
C ALA A 9 -15.82 2.66 4.76
N LEU A 10 -16.25 3.86 4.35
CA LEU A 10 -15.49 5.09 4.54
C LEU A 10 -15.34 5.48 6.02
N ASN A 11 -16.39 5.30 6.82
CA ASN A 11 -16.34 5.58 8.25
C ASN A 11 -15.40 4.61 8.98
N ASP A 12 -15.47 3.31 8.68
CA ASP A 12 -14.57 2.30 9.24
C ASP A 12 -13.11 2.58 8.85
N PHE A 13 -12.87 2.92 7.59
CA PHE A 13 -11.56 3.29 7.09
C PHE A 13 -11.03 4.56 7.79
N ASN A 14 -11.84 5.60 7.92
CA ASN A 14 -11.46 6.85 8.58
C ASN A 14 -11.16 6.64 10.07
N GLU A 15 -11.88 5.75 10.75
CA GLU A 15 -11.59 5.38 12.13
C GLU A 15 -10.23 4.70 12.23
N ALA A 16 -9.96 3.73 11.38
CA ALA A 16 -8.65 3.06 11.31
C ALA A 16 -7.52 4.07 11.01
N VAL A 17 -7.69 4.99 10.07
CA VAL A 17 -6.70 6.04 9.76
C VAL A 17 -6.49 6.96 10.95
N SER A 18 -7.53 7.35 11.69
CA SER A 18 -7.39 8.25 12.85
C SER A 18 -6.60 7.61 13.99
N GLN A 19 -6.72 6.30 14.18
CA GLN A 19 -5.98 5.53 15.19
C GLN A 19 -4.55 5.16 14.76
N ALA A 20 -4.26 5.14 13.46
CA ALA A 20 -2.95 4.76 12.95
C ALA A 20 -1.91 5.87 13.12
N ASP A 21 -0.66 5.51 13.41
CA ASP A 21 0.48 6.44 13.44
C ASP A 21 0.94 6.82 12.05
N LYS A 22 0.72 5.94 11.07
CA LYS A 22 1.19 6.09 9.69
C LYS A 22 0.28 5.34 8.72
N VAL A 23 0.14 5.89 7.52
CA VAL A 23 -0.51 5.23 6.39
C VAL A 23 0.54 4.71 5.42
N VAL A 24 0.44 3.44 5.04
CA VAL A 24 1.36 2.79 4.12
C VAL A 24 0.60 2.33 2.87
N GLY A 25 1.20 2.51 1.71
CA GLY A 25 0.60 2.05 0.45
C GLY A 25 1.64 1.95 -0.67
N HIS A 26 1.32 1.16 -1.68
CA HIS A 26 2.07 1.12 -2.94
C HIS A 26 1.42 2.08 -3.93
N ASN A 27 2.04 3.22 -4.19
CA ASN A 27 1.44 4.38 -4.86
C ASN A 27 0.31 5.04 -4.01
N ILE A 28 0.59 5.25 -2.74
CA ILE A 28 -0.35 5.79 -1.74
C ILE A 28 -1.08 7.07 -2.19
N SER A 29 -0.46 7.88 -3.02
CA SER A 29 -1.07 9.11 -3.55
C SER A 29 -2.30 8.83 -4.40
N PHE A 30 -2.35 7.69 -5.10
CA PHE A 30 -3.50 7.27 -5.87
C PHE A 30 -4.65 6.84 -4.95
N ASP A 31 -4.37 5.95 -3.99
CA ASP A 31 -5.37 5.44 -3.05
C ASP A 31 -5.99 6.56 -2.22
N LYS A 32 -5.16 7.49 -1.73
CA LYS A 32 -5.64 8.68 -1.00
C LYS A 32 -6.60 9.51 -1.83
N ARG A 33 -6.29 9.76 -3.12
CA ARG A 33 -7.18 10.53 -4.00
C ARG A 33 -8.52 9.84 -4.18
N VAL A 34 -8.53 8.53 -4.38
CA VAL A 34 -9.78 7.75 -4.51
C VAL A 34 -10.62 7.88 -3.25
N VAL A 35 -10.03 7.64 -2.08
CA VAL A 35 -10.74 7.77 -0.79
C VAL A 35 -11.25 9.20 -0.56
N MET A 36 -10.44 10.22 -0.85
CA MET A 36 -10.86 11.62 -0.67
C MET A 36 -12.01 11.99 -1.59
N VAL A 37 -12.01 11.54 -2.84
CA VAL A 37 -13.13 11.77 -3.77
C VAL A 37 -14.41 11.12 -3.27
N GLU A 38 -14.34 9.88 -2.79
CA GLU A 38 -15.50 9.20 -2.22
C GLU A 38 -15.99 9.86 -0.92
N CYS A 39 -15.09 10.34 -0.08
CA CYS A 39 -15.46 11.12 1.10
C CYS A 39 -16.24 12.39 0.72
N ILE A 40 -15.80 13.15 -0.30
CA ILE A 40 -16.48 14.34 -0.79
C ILE A 40 -17.88 13.97 -1.32
N ARG A 41 -17.97 12.94 -2.16
CA ARG A 41 -19.26 12.47 -2.73
C ARG A 41 -20.28 12.09 -1.66
N ASN A 42 -19.82 11.53 -0.57
CA ASN A 42 -20.66 11.04 0.53
C ASN A 42 -20.77 12.02 1.71
N LYS A 43 -20.22 13.23 1.58
CA LYS A 43 -20.21 14.29 2.63
C LYS A 43 -19.58 13.80 3.95
N ILE A 44 -18.52 13.00 3.85
CA ILE A 44 -17.74 12.47 4.97
C ILE A 44 -16.41 13.21 5.02
N ILE A 45 -15.96 13.57 6.21
CA ILE A 45 -14.65 14.23 6.40
C ILE A 45 -13.56 13.18 6.40
N GLN A 46 -12.58 13.33 5.50
CA GLN A 46 -11.39 12.47 5.45
C GLN A 46 -10.49 12.66 6.69
N LYS A 47 -9.68 11.67 7.02
CA LYS A 47 -8.80 11.66 8.20
C LYS A 47 -7.29 11.65 7.89
N PHE A 48 -6.91 11.82 6.63
CA PHE A 48 -5.48 11.95 6.24
C PHE A 48 -4.85 13.27 6.72
N THR A 49 -5.67 14.28 6.95
CA THR A 49 -5.25 15.58 7.50
C THR A 49 -6.23 15.99 8.60
N TYR A 50 -5.70 16.30 9.75
CA TYR A 50 -6.48 16.79 10.89
C TYR A 50 -5.81 18.04 11.49
N ASN A 51 -6.56 19.10 11.69
CA ASN A 51 -6.05 20.39 12.19
C ASN A 51 -4.79 20.86 11.43
N ASN A 52 -4.82 20.79 10.10
CA ASN A 52 -3.70 21.11 9.19
C ASN A 52 -2.43 20.24 9.36
N ILE A 53 -2.49 19.19 10.19
CA ILE A 53 -1.41 18.23 10.37
C ILE A 53 -1.70 17.01 9.47
N ARG A 54 -0.78 16.72 8.56
CA ARG A 54 -0.87 15.52 7.71
C ARG A 54 -0.51 14.28 8.51
N LYS A 55 -1.30 13.23 8.36
CA LYS A 55 -0.94 11.89 8.82
C LYS A 55 0.37 11.46 8.13
N PRO A 56 1.39 10.98 8.87
CA PRO A 56 2.58 10.42 8.26
C PRO A 56 2.25 9.32 7.25
N GLU A 57 2.96 9.27 6.14
CA GLU A 57 2.74 8.27 5.10
C GLU A 57 4.05 7.66 4.60
N PHE A 58 3.99 6.44 4.12
CA PHE A 58 5.09 5.75 3.48
C PHE A 58 4.62 5.12 2.17
N CYS A 59 5.26 5.49 1.08
CA CYS A 59 4.98 4.92 -0.24
C CYS A 59 6.06 3.88 -0.59
N THR A 60 5.69 2.61 -0.58
CA THR A 60 6.63 1.53 -0.94
C THR A 60 7.13 1.65 -2.36
N MET A 61 6.29 2.14 -3.30
CA MET A 61 6.68 2.38 -4.69
C MET A 61 7.80 3.43 -4.81
N LYS A 62 7.61 4.60 -4.20
CA LYS A 62 8.59 5.71 -4.29
C LYS A 62 9.89 5.37 -3.57
N ASN A 63 9.81 4.68 -2.43
CA ASN A 63 10.98 4.32 -1.62
C ASN A 63 11.76 3.13 -2.17
N SER A 64 11.32 2.50 -3.24
CA SER A 64 11.98 1.33 -3.84
C SER A 64 12.54 1.55 -5.24
N VAL A 65 12.45 2.75 -5.80
CA VAL A 65 12.99 3.08 -7.13
C VAL A 65 14.47 2.76 -7.22
N ASN A 66 15.27 3.26 -6.28
CA ASN A 66 16.70 3.04 -6.24
C ASN A 66 17.10 1.63 -5.74
N LEU A 67 16.17 0.94 -5.09
CA LEU A 67 16.37 -0.44 -4.66
C LEU A 67 16.20 -1.40 -5.84
N CYS A 68 15.11 -1.28 -6.59
CA CYS A 68 14.79 -2.14 -7.73
C CYS A 68 15.61 -1.82 -8.98
N LYS A 69 15.97 -0.54 -9.21
CA LYS A 69 16.78 -0.06 -10.35
C LYS A 69 16.29 -0.54 -11.70
N ILE A 70 14.97 -0.55 -11.92
CA ILE A 70 14.38 -1.00 -13.18
C ILE A 70 14.54 0.12 -14.22
N ILE A 71 15.37 -0.12 -15.21
CA ILE A 71 15.67 0.84 -16.27
C ILE A 71 14.54 0.90 -17.28
N THR A 72 14.17 2.11 -17.66
CA THR A 72 13.28 2.41 -18.77
C THR A 72 13.76 3.66 -19.51
N HIS A 73 13.10 4.03 -20.61
CA HIS A 73 13.44 5.19 -21.42
C HIS A 73 12.25 6.13 -21.54
N ASN A 74 12.52 7.43 -21.49
CA ASN A 74 11.52 8.44 -21.80
C ASN A 74 11.33 8.57 -23.33
N LYS A 75 10.42 9.45 -23.76
CA LYS A 75 10.15 9.71 -25.19
C LYS A 75 11.35 10.26 -25.96
N ARG A 76 12.36 10.79 -25.26
CA ARG A 76 13.60 11.31 -25.83
C ARG A 76 14.72 10.26 -25.87
N GLY A 77 14.46 9.03 -25.40
CA GLY A 77 15.44 7.95 -25.34
C GLY A 77 16.38 8.01 -24.12
N GLU A 78 16.17 8.95 -23.19
CA GLU A 78 16.97 9.06 -21.97
C GLU A 78 16.59 7.97 -20.96
N GLN A 79 17.60 7.31 -20.39
CA GLN A 79 17.40 6.25 -19.39
C GLN A 79 17.05 6.83 -18.02
N TYR A 80 16.12 6.17 -17.33
CA TYR A 80 15.82 6.47 -15.93
C TYR A 80 15.30 5.23 -15.22
N TYR A 81 15.32 5.24 -13.88
CA TYR A 81 14.70 4.20 -13.08
C TYR A 81 13.20 4.45 -12.94
N LYS A 82 12.37 3.52 -13.45
CA LYS A 82 10.93 3.64 -13.32
C LYS A 82 10.44 3.30 -11.89
N TYR A 83 9.25 3.74 -11.57
CA TYR A 83 8.53 3.24 -10.41
C TYR A 83 8.23 1.74 -10.56
N PRO A 84 8.64 0.88 -9.60
CA PRO A 84 8.33 -0.55 -9.67
C PRO A 84 6.84 -0.78 -9.42
N LYS A 85 6.26 -1.77 -10.08
CA LYS A 85 4.97 -2.35 -9.71
C LYS A 85 5.14 -3.12 -8.39
N LEU A 86 4.03 -3.35 -7.67
CA LEU A 86 4.07 -4.11 -6.41
C LEU A 86 4.67 -5.51 -6.61
N LEU A 87 4.29 -6.20 -7.69
CA LEU A 87 4.87 -7.50 -8.05
C LEU A 87 6.39 -7.44 -8.28
N GLU A 88 6.85 -6.43 -9.00
CA GLU A 88 8.30 -6.24 -9.27
C GLU A 88 9.08 -6.02 -7.99
N LEU A 89 8.55 -5.19 -7.08
CA LEU A 89 9.13 -4.94 -5.78
C LEU A 89 9.15 -6.22 -4.93
N TYR A 90 8.03 -6.93 -4.87
CA TYR A 90 7.90 -8.15 -4.08
C TYR A 90 8.90 -9.22 -4.55
N LYS A 91 8.99 -9.47 -5.86
CA LYS A 91 9.99 -10.37 -6.44
C LYS A 91 11.42 -9.96 -6.12
N HIS A 92 11.71 -8.66 -6.19
CA HIS A 92 13.04 -8.14 -5.88
C HIS A 92 13.44 -8.40 -4.43
N LEU A 93 12.50 -8.23 -3.47
CA LEU A 93 12.78 -8.36 -2.05
C LEU A 93 12.80 -9.80 -1.54
N PHE A 94 11.95 -10.67 -2.11
CA PHE A 94 11.73 -12.02 -1.56
C PHE A 94 12.06 -13.15 -2.52
N ASN A 95 12.37 -12.84 -3.78
CA ASN A 95 12.58 -13.82 -4.85
C ASN A 95 11.41 -14.80 -5.02
N GLU A 96 10.21 -14.34 -4.74
CA GLU A 96 8.94 -15.08 -4.78
C GLU A 96 7.89 -14.28 -5.56
N GLU A 97 6.86 -14.97 -6.05
CA GLU A 97 5.64 -14.33 -6.57
C GLU A 97 4.49 -14.53 -5.59
N PRO A 98 3.78 -13.46 -5.17
CA PRO A 98 2.60 -13.63 -4.37
C PRO A 98 1.50 -14.29 -5.23
N SER A 99 0.90 -15.36 -4.71
CA SER A 99 -0.26 -15.97 -5.34
C SER A 99 -1.50 -15.10 -5.13
N GLY A 100 -2.30 -14.89 -6.18
CA GLY A 100 -3.59 -14.20 -6.09
C GLY A 100 -3.51 -12.68 -6.08
N LEU A 101 -2.47 -12.06 -6.66
CA LEU A 101 -2.45 -10.62 -6.96
C LEU A 101 -3.70 -10.23 -7.75
N HIS A 102 -4.20 -9.04 -7.51
CA HIS A 102 -5.50 -8.46 -7.90
C HIS A 102 -6.65 -8.80 -6.94
N ASN A 103 -6.40 -9.58 -5.87
CA ASN A 103 -7.25 -9.58 -4.69
C ASN A 103 -6.76 -8.46 -3.75
N SER A 104 -7.65 -7.55 -3.39
CA SER A 104 -7.29 -6.36 -2.58
C SER A 104 -6.60 -6.70 -1.25
N MET A 105 -6.98 -7.78 -0.58
CA MET A 105 -6.33 -8.20 0.66
C MET A 105 -4.94 -8.76 0.42
N VAL A 106 -4.74 -9.54 -0.65
CA VAL A 106 -3.41 -10.04 -1.04
C VAL A 106 -2.48 -8.88 -1.36
N ASP A 107 -2.96 -7.86 -2.08
CA ASP A 107 -2.19 -6.67 -2.42
C ASP A 107 -1.80 -5.88 -1.16
N VAL A 108 -2.70 -5.74 -0.20
CA VAL A 108 -2.43 -5.09 1.11
C VAL A 108 -1.37 -5.87 1.89
N LEU A 109 -1.49 -7.19 1.99
CA LEU A 109 -0.51 -8.03 2.70
C LEU A 109 0.86 -8.02 2.01
N ALA A 110 0.89 -8.08 0.68
CA ALA A 110 2.13 -7.96 -0.09
C ALA A 110 2.81 -6.59 0.13
N CYS A 111 2.04 -5.51 0.11
CA CYS A 111 2.54 -4.17 0.40
C CYS A 111 3.08 -4.06 1.82
N LEU A 112 2.39 -4.60 2.82
CA LEU A 112 2.81 -4.60 4.22
C LEU A 112 4.10 -5.40 4.42
N ARG A 113 4.24 -6.57 3.79
CA ARG A 113 5.47 -7.36 3.82
C ARG A 113 6.65 -6.59 3.22
N CYS A 114 6.44 -5.93 2.06
CA CYS A 114 7.45 -5.07 1.44
C CYS A 114 7.84 -3.90 2.36
N TYR A 115 6.88 -3.24 2.99
CA TYR A 115 7.14 -2.16 3.95
C TYR A 115 8.03 -2.61 5.10
N GLY A 116 7.73 -3.76 5.72
CA GLY A 116 8.54 -4.33 6.79
C GLY A 116 9.99 -4.55 6.38
N ARG A 117 10.20 -5.11 5.18
CA ARG A 117 11.54 -5.35 4.64
C ARG A 117 12.29 -4.05 4.33
N ILE A 118 11.64 -3.07 3.69
CA ILE A 118 12.29 -1.80 3.31
C ILE A 118 12.61 -0.96 4.56
N LYS A 119 11.66 -0.86 5.50
CA LYS A 119 11.77 0.07 6.62
C LYS A 119 12.54 -0.47 7.81
N PHE A 120 12.39 -1.77 8.10
CA PHE A 120 12.93 -2.40 9.31
C PHE A 120 13.85 -3.57 9.03
N ASN A 121 14.04 -3.96 7.78
CA ASN A 121 14.75 -5.17 7.36
C ASN A 121 14.17 -6.45 7.99
N LEU A 122 12.85 -6.47 8.21
CA LEU A 122 12.11 -7.60 8.78
C LEU A 122 11.22 -8.24 7.72
N ASP A 123 11.09 -9.57 7.78
CA ASP A 123 10.08 -10.29 7.01
C ASP A 123 8.92 -10.70 7.94
N TYR A 124 7.77 -10.08 7.77
CA TYR A 124 6.60 -10.36 8.61
C TYR A 124 6.07 -11.81 8.50
N LEU A 125 6.37 -12.54 7.43
CA LEU A 125 6.07 -13.97 7.37
C LEU A 125 6.90 -14.79 8.37
N GLU A 126 8.09 -14.32 8.72
CA GLU A 126 8.96 -14.97 9.70
C GLU A 126 8.70 -14.46 11.11
N GLU A 127 8.52 -13.15 11.25
CA GLU A 127 8.49 -12.46 12.54
C GLU A 127 7.09 -12.32 13.16
N SER A 128 6.00 -12.48 12.39
CA SER A 128 4.63 -12.26 12.88
C SER A 128 3.73 -13.46 12.61
N LEU A 129 3.32 -14.13 13.69
CA LEU A 129 2.34 -15.21 13.62
C LEU A 129 1.00 -14.73 13.04
N THR A 130 0.53 -13.55 13.46
CA THR A 130 -0.71 -12.95 12.96
C THR A 130 -0.64 -12.70 11.45
N PHE A 131 0.47 -12.12 10.97
CA PHE A 131 0.67 -11.90 9.53
C PHE A 131 0.68 -13.22 8.76
N LYS A 132 1.38 -14.23 9.26
CA LYS A 132 1.43 -15.56 8.66
C LYS A 132 0.04 -16.22 8.56
N MET A 133 -0.77 -16.10 9.61
CA MET A 133 -2.15 -16.61 9.61
C MET A 133 -3.00 -15.88 8.57
N LEU A 134 -2.98 -14.55 8.54
CA LEU A 134 -3.71 -13.77 7.55
C LEU A 134 -3.28 -14.11 6.11
N ASN A 135 -1.97 -14.19 5.88
CA ASN A 135 -1.44 -14.55 4.56
C ASN A 135 -1.90 -15.94 4.10
N ASN A 136 -2.04 -16.90 5.01
CA ASN A 136 -2.56 -18.24 4.69
C ASN A 136 -4.05 -18.27 4.37
N ILE A 137 -4.85 -17.39 5.00
CA ILE A 137 -6.31 -17.29 4.75
C ILE A 137 -6.59 -16.76 3.34
N TYR A 138 -5.77 -15.84 2.83
CA TYR A 138 -6.00 -15.14 1.56
C TYR A 138 -5.12 -15.64 0.39
N LYS A 139 -4.35 -16.68 0.60
CA LYS A 139 -3.57 -17.36 -0.47
C LYS A 139 -4.46 -18.00 -1.53
#